data_47dc8815466687c333c1ca69cd1dc584
#
_entry.id   47dc8815466687c333c1ca69cd1dc584
#
_cell.length_a   1.000
_cell.length_b   1.000
_cell.length_c   1.000
_cell.angle_alpha   90.00
_cell.angle_beta   90.00
_cell.angle_gamma   90.00
#
_symmetry.space_group_name_H-M   'P 1'
#
loop_
_entity.id
_entity.type
_entity.pdbx_description
1 polymer ?
#
loop_
_entity_poly.entity_id
_entity_poly.type
_entity_poly.pdbx_seq_one_letter_code
_entity_poly.pdbx_strand_id
1 'polypeptide(L)'
;MDLPFRIEKKESFRTIGYKIQTTNRRGEGRKAIPALWTRFKTENLDKPLQALSNQKQQGLLGINIYNTDETDPRKFEFLIAVSSDKDTRNDITEYAIPAMTWAIFPCTLETIGKTEAMAITKWLPKSKYRPLNKGYLTGRMKSGAPDIEYYGKDGLVEIWIAVKETA
;
A
#
# COMPACT_ATOMS: atom_id res chain seq x y z
N MET A 1 11.47 16.64 -15.25
CA MET A 1 10.01 16.46 -15.39
C MET A 1 9.39 16.29 -14.02
N ASP A 2 8.43 17.14 -13.72
CA ASP A 2 7.79 17.09 -12.41
C ASP A 2 6.83 15.92 -12.32
N LEU A 3 6.85 15.23 -11.18
CA LEU A 3 5.95 14.13 -10.91
C LEU A 3 4.63 14.72 -10.37
N PRO A 4 3.48 14.44 -11.00
CA PRO A 4 2.20 14.93 -10.46
C PRO A 4 1.94 14.31 -9.09
N PHE A 5 1.40 15.11 -8.19
CA PHE A 5 1.10 14.67 -6.83
C PHE A 5 0.05 15.57 -6.19
N ARG A 6 -0.49 15.07 -5.07
CA ARG A 6 -1.26 15.90 -4.14
C ARG A 6 -0.98 15.43 -2.71
N ILE A 7 -1.22 16.30 -1.76
CA ILE A 7 -1.06 15.99 -0.33
C ILE A 7 -2.45 15.95 0.30
N GLU A 8 -2.76 14.87 0.97
CA GLU A 8 -4.04 14.72 1.67
C GLU A 8 -3.83 14.19 3.08
N LYS A 9 -4.50 14.79 4.04
CA LYS A 9 -4.67 14.22 5.37
C LYS A 9 -5.89 13.34 5.36
N LYS A 10 -5.74 12.11 5.81
CA LYS A 10 -6.86 11.17 5.91
C LYS A 10 -6.97 10.66 7.34
N GLU A 11 -8.20 10.52 7.81
CA GLU A 11 -8.47 9.86 9.07
C GLU A 11 -8.18 8.38 8.95
N SER A 12 -8.05 7.70 10.09
CA SER A 12 -7.88 6.24 10.09
C SER A 12 -9.13 5.59 9.48
N PHE A 13 -8.92 4.49 8.77
CA PHE A 13 -10.04 3.72 8.23
C PHE A 13 -9.71 2.23 8.21
N ARG A 14 -10.75 1.44 8.36
CA ARG A 14 -10.64 -0.01 8.45
C ARG A 14 -10.68 -0.63 7.06
N THR A 15 -9.82 -1.60 6.83
CA THR A 15 -9.81 -2.41 5.62
C THR A 15 -9.92 -3.89 5.97
N ILE A 16 -10.44 -4.67 5.03
CA ILE A 16 -10.47 -6.12 5.11
C ILE A 16 -10.03 -6.71 3.78
N GLY A 17 -9.33 -7.84 3.82
CA GLY A 17 -8.84 -8.43 2.59
C GLY A 17 -8.01 -9.69 2.78
N TYR A 18 -7.36 -10.08 1.69
CA TYR A 18 -6.52 -11.29 1.62
C TYR A 18 -5.06 -10.91 1.82
N LYS A 19 -4.41 -11.58 2.76
CA LYS A 19 -3.07 -11.24 3.23
C LYS A 19 -2.08 -12.35 2.98
N ILE A 20 -0.84 -11.96 2.63
CA ILE A 20 0.33 -12.85 2.66
C ILE A 20 1.40 -12.25 3.55
N GLN A 21 2.25 -13.10 4.08
CA GLN A 21 3.49 -12.70 4.74
C GLN A 21 4.64 -12.97 3.80
N THR A 22 5.57 -12.04 3.70
CA THR A 22 6.73 -12.17 2.82
C THR A 22 7.92 -11.39 3.40
N THR A 23 8.96 -11.22 2.61
CA THR A 23 10.17 -10.53 3.04
C THR A 23 10.83 -9.83 1.87
N ASN A 24 11.59 -8.78 2.18
CA ASN A 24 12.45 -8.11 1.20
C ASN A 24 13.74 -8.88 0.94
N ARG A 25 14.00 -9.97 1.70
CA ARG A 25 15.20 -10.78 1.49
C ARG A 25 15.13 -11.50 0.15
N ARG A 26 16.24 -11.45 -0.62
CA ARG A 26 16.38 -12.18 -1.89
C ARG A 26 15.27 -11.92 -2.89
N GLY A 27 14.59 -10.79 -2.79
CA GLY A 27 13.49 -10.45 -3.71
C GLY A 27 12.26 -11.32 -3.58
N GLU A 28 12.05 -12.01 -2.45
CA GLU A 28 10.88 -12.89 -2.27
C GLU A 28 9.56 -12.14 -2.43
N GLY A 29 9.46 -10.90 -1.92
CA GLY A 29 8.25 -10.10 -2.08
C GLY A 29 7.89 -9.83 -3.53
N ARG A 30 8.89 -9.68 -4.39
CA ARG A 30 8.68 -9.47 -5.84
C ARG A 30 8.06 -10.67 -6.53
N LYS A 31 8.14 -11.85 -5.93
CA LYS A 31 7.51 -13.08 -6.41
C LYS A 31 6.18 -13.33 -5.71
N ALA A 32 6.15 -13.11 -4.39
CA ALA A 32 4.99 -13.42 -3.58
C ALA A 32 3.80 -12.49 -3.88
N ILE A 33 4.05 -11.19 -4.09
CA ILE A 33 2.99 -10.22 -4.38
C ILE A 33 2.31 -10.49 -5.72
N PRO A 34 3.05 -10.65 -6.84
CA PRO A 34 2.39 -11.04 -8.09
C PRO A 34 1.65 -12.38 -8.01
N ALA A 35 2.18 -13.34 -7.22
CA ALA A 35 1.51 -14.62 -7.02
C ALA A 35 0.16 -14.46 -6.32
N LEU A 36 0.07 -13.56 -5.33
CA LEU A 36 -1.20 -13.25 -4.68
C LEU A 36 -2.19 -12.61 -5.65
N TRP A 37 -1.75 -11.67 -6.48
CA TRP A 37 -2.60 -11.07 -7.49
C TRP A 37 -3.10 -12.10 -8.51
N THR A 38 -2.25 -13.05 -8.91
CA THR A 38 -2.64 -14.14 -9.81
C THR A 38 -3.71 -15.02 -9.14
N ARG A 39 -3.50 -15.40 -7.89
CA ARG A 39 -4.48 -16.17 -7.12
C ARG A 39 -5.81 -15.41 -7.00
N PHE A 40 -5.74 -14.13 -6.73
CA PHE A 40 -6.90 -13.25 -6.60
C PHE A 40 -7.76 -13.27 -7.87
N LYS A 41 -7.10 -13.27 -9.04
CA LYS A 41 -7.80 -13.39 -10.34
C LYS A 41 -8.31 -14.78 -10.60
N THR A 42 -7.46 -15.79 -10.44
CA THR A 42 -7.81 -17.18 -10.83
C THR A 42 -8.89 -17.77 -9.94
N GLU A 43 -8.96 -17.38 -8.67
CA GLU A 43 -9.98 -17.81 -7.73
C GLU A 43 -11.21 -16.89 -7.69
N ASN A 44 -11.24 -15.87 -8.56
CA ASN A 44 -12.35 -14.93 -8.67
C ASN A 44 -12.70 -14.25 -7.35
N LEU A 45 -11.68 -13.79 -6.61
CA LEU A 45 -11.85 -13.19 -5.29
C LEU A 45 -12.27 -11.72 -5.33
N ASP A 46 -12.12 -11.07 -6.49
CA ASP A 46 -12.35 -9.63 -6.66
C ASP A 46 -13.80 -9.24 -6.37
N LYS A 47 -14.76 -9.86 -7.05
CA LYS A 47 -16.19 -9.51 -6.88
C LYS A 47 -16.68 -9.72 -5.45
N PRO A 48 -16.43 -10.87 -4.81
CA PRO A 48 -16.85 -11.06 -3.42
C PRO A 48 -16.21 -10.06 -2.47
N LEU A 49 -14.94 -9.72 -2.68
CA LEU A 49 -14.27 -8.75 -1.83
C LEU A 49 -14.84 -7.35 -2.04
N GLN A 50 -15.02 -6.91 -3.29
CA GLN A 50 -15.58 -5.59 -3.56
C GLN A 50 -17.03 -5.46 -3.08
N ALA A 51 -17.79 -6.56 -3.03
CA ALA A 51 -19.13 -6.56 -2.48
C ALA A 51 -19.16 -6.22 -0.98
N LEU A 52 -18.03 -6.39 -0.28
CA LEU A 52 -17.90 -6.03 1.14
C LEU A 52 -17.50 -4.57 1.33
N SER A 53 -17.11 -3.88 0.27
CA SER A 53 -16.73 -2.46 0.35
C SER A 53 -17.97 -1.61 0.66
N ASN A 54 -17.96 -0.92 1.78
CA ASN A 54 -19.13 -0.13 2.21
C ASN A 54 -18.74 1.18 2.90
N GLN A 55 -17.49 1.60 2.75
CA GLN A 55 -17.01 2.83 3.35
C GLN A 55 -16.63 3.85 2.28
N LYS A 56 -16.22 5.02 2.71
CA LYS A 56 -15.96 6.18 1.85
C LYS A 56 -14.92 5.91 0.76
N GLN A 57 -13.86 5.18 1.09
CA GLN A 57 -12.80 4.86 0.15
C GLN A 57 -13.22 3.65 -0.70
N GLN A 58 -13.66 3.90 -1.92
CA GLN A 58 -14.08 2.85 -2.86
C GLN A 58 -12.87 2.33 -3.65
N GLY A 59 -12.91 1.08 -4.10
CA GLY A 59 -11.87 0.46 -4.92
C GLY A 59 -10.95 -0.47 -4.14
N LEU A 60 -10.06 -1.13 -4.85
CA LEU A 60 -9.09 -2.06 -4.25
C LEU A 60 -7.88 -1.29 -3.75
N LEU A 61 -7.32 -1.81 -2.66
CA LEU A 61 -6.10 -1.29 -2.04
C LEU A 61 -5.09 -2.41 -1.97
N GLY A 62 -3.87 -2.18 -2.45
CA GLY A 62 -2.71 -3.03 -2.17
C GLY A 62 -1.93 -2.38 -1.05
N ILE A 63 -1.84 -3.05 0.09
CA ILE A 63 -1.28 -2.46 1.30
C ILE A 63 -0.03 -3.22 1.71
N ASN A 64 1.11 -2.53 1.73
CA ASN A 64 2.35 -3.05 2.28
C ASN A 64 2.40 -2.67 3.75
N ILE A 65 2.41 -3.66 4.62
CA ILE A 65 2.39 -3.49 6.08
C ILE A 65 3.76 -3.91 6.61
N TYR A 66 4.49 -2.95 7.15
CA TYR A 66 5.86 -3.16 7.64
C TYR A 66 5.91 -3.31 9.15
N ASN A 67 7.10 -3.63 9.66
CA ASN A 67 7.36 -3.74 11.08
C ASN A 67 6.51 -4.81 11.76
N THR A 68 6.35 -5.94 11.07
CA THR A 68 5.52 -7.05 11.54
C THR A 68 6.30 -8.09 12.35
N ASP A 69 7.62 -7.98 12.40
CA ASP A 69 8.50 -8.88 13.13
C ASP A 69 9.62 -8.08 13.79
N GLU A 70 9.69 -8.12 15.13
CA GLU A 70 10.68 -7.36 15.90
C GLU A 70 12.11 -7.79 15.61
N THR A 71 12.31 -9.04 15.22
CA THR A 71 13.65 -9.61 14.99
C THR A 71 14.11 -9.50 13.54
N ASP A 72 13.19 -9.26 12.60
CA ASP A 72 13.53 -9.16 11.19
C ASP A 72 12.79 -8.00 10.53
N PRO A 73 13.44 -6.84 10.39
CA PRO A 73 12.79 -5.65 9.81
C PRO A 73 12.55 -5.75 8.31
N ARG A 74 13.03 -6.80 7.64
CA ARG A 74 12.76 -7.04 6.23
C ARG A 74 11.47 -7.81 5.98
N LYS A 75 10.93 -8.45 7.00
CA LYS A 75 9.63 -9.11 6.89
C LYS A 75 8.52 -8.07 6.81
N PHE A 76 7.54 -8.34 5.97
CA PHE A 76 6.36 -7.50 5.84
C PHE A 76 5.17 -8.33 5.37
N GLU A 77 4.01 -7.70 5.42
CA GLU A 77 2.77 -8.31 4.94
C GLU A 77 2.24 -7.51 3.77
N PHE A 78 1.58 -8.20 2.83
CA PHE A 78 0.88 -7.54 1.75
C PHE A 78 -0.59 -7.96 1.77
N LEU A 79 -1.48 -6.99 1.66
CA LEU A 79 -2.92 -7.18 1.78
C LEU A 79 -3.61 -6.61 0.55
N ILE A 80 -4.44 -7.42 -0.12
CA ILE A 80 -5.37 -6.90 -1.13
C ILE A 80 -6.70 -6.70 -0.43
N ALA A 81 -7.16 -5.46 -0.35
CA ALA A 81 -8.23 -5.08 0.56
C ALA A 81 -9.23 -4.11 -0.03
N VAL A 82 -10.36 -4.00 0.67
CA VAL A 82 -11.34 -2.93 0.48
C VAL A 82 -11.61 -2.25 1.81
N SER A 83 -12.10 -1.01 1.76
CA SER A 83 -12.53 -0.30 2.95
C SER A 83 -13.91 -0.80 3.36
N SER A 84 -14.03 -1.31 4.60
CA SER A 84 -15.26 -1.97 5.06
C SER A 84 -15.36 -1.98 6.57
N ASP A 85 -16.59 -1.89 7.08
CA ASP A 85 -16.90 -2.11 8.50
C ASP A 85 -17.50 -3.50 8.76
N LYS A 86 -17.59 -4.33 7.73
CA LYS A 86 -18.18 -5.68 7.87
C LYS A 86 -17.23 -6.63 8.58
N ASP A 87 -17.79 -7.68 9.17
CA ASP A 87 -17.01 -8.69 9.88
C ASP A 87 -16.11 -9.48 8.94
N THR A 88 -14.98 -9.91 9.46
CA THR A 88 -14.04 -10.77 8.73
C THR A 88 -14.54 -12.21 8.68
N ARG A 89 -14.07 -12.95 7.70
CA ARG A 89 -14.33 -14.39 7.51
C ARG A 89 -13.00 -15.14 7.52
N ASN A 90 -13.05 -16.47 7.41
CA ASN A 90 -11.88 -17.33 7.54
C ASN A 90 -10.63 -16.89 6.77
N ASP A 91 -10.79 -16.45 5.52
CA ASP A 91 -9.65 -16.07 4.67
C ASP A 91 -9.44 -14.56 4.58
N ILE A 92 -10.24 -13.78 5.30
CA ILE A 92 -10.22 -12.33 5.23
C ILE A 92 -9.79 -11.78 6.58
N THR A 93 -8.75 -10.95 6.55
CA THR A 93 -8.22 -10.30 7.74
C THR A 93 -8.48 -8.81 7.69
N GLU A 94 -8.51 -8.17 8.87
CA GLU A 94 -8.67 -6.73 8.95
C GLU A 94 -7.33 -6.03 9.16
N TYR A 95 -7.26 -4.81 8.67
CA TYR A 95 -6.16 -3.90 8.96
C TYR A 95 -6.69 -2.47 9.03
N ALA A 96 -6.40 -1.78 10.11
CA ALA A 96 -6.75 -0.38 10.26
C ALA A 96 -5.59 0.48 9.73
N ILE A 97 -5.85 1.22 8.66
CA ILE A 97 -4.87 2.17 8.14
C ILE A 97 -4.88 3.38 9.07
N PRO A 98 -3.73 3.74 9.67
CA PRO A 98 -3.70 4.86 10.62
C PRO A 98 -4.01 6.21 9.97
N ALA A 99 -4.46 7.17 10.78
CA ALA A 99 -4.61 8.55 10.34
C ALA A 99 -3.23 9.11 9.99
N MET A 100 -3.08 9.61 8.78
CA MET A 100 -1.78 10.04 8.25
C MET A 100 -1.94 11.16 7.23
N THR A 101 -0.83 11.84 6.97
CA THR A 101 -0.68 12.70 5.80
C THR A 101 -0.04 11.89 4.70
N TRP A 102 -0.65 11.90 3.54
CA TRP A 102 -0.23 11.12 2.39
C TRP A 102 0.25 12.01 1.25
N ALA A 103 1.36 11.65 0.66
CA ALA A 103 1.72 12.13 -0.67
C ALA A 103 1.18 11.11 -1.66
N ILE A 104 0.32 11.56 -2.56
CA ILE A 104 -0.42 10.69 -3.48
C ILE A 104 0.02 11.01 -4.92
N PHE A 105 0.48 9.98 -5.61
CA PHE A 105 1.03 10.08 -6.96
C PHE A 105 0.16 9.28 -7.92
N PRO A 106 -0.61 9.95 -8.81
CA PRO A 106 -1.36 9.21 -9.83
C PRO A 106 -0.42 8.58 -10.84
N CYS A 107 -0.78 7.40 -11.30
CA CYS A 107 0.01 6.64 -12.28
C CYS A 107 -0.88 5.68 -13.07
N THR A 108 -0.28 4.78 -13.83
CA THR A 108 -0.96 3.70 -14.53
C THR A 108 -0.43 2.36 -14.06
N LEU A 109 -1.09 1.26 -14.43
CA LEU A 109 -0.60 -0.07 -14.10
C LEU A 109 0.82 -0.31 -14.60
N GLU A 110 1.16 0.20 -15.79
CA GLU A 110 2.49 0.03 -16.37
C GLU A 110 3.55 0.88 -15.67
N THR A 111 3.17 1.97 -15.02
CA THR A 111 4.11 2.93 -14.46
C THR A 111 4.20 2.91 -12.94
N ILE A 112 3.53 1.98 -12.26
CA ILE A 112 3.54 1.89 -10.79
C ILE A 112 4.98 1.90 -10.26
N GLY A 113 5.80 0.95 -10.70
CA GLY A 113 7.17 0.82 -10.20
C GLY A 113 8.04 2.03 -10.50
N LYS A 114 7.92 2.59 -11.69
CA LYS A 114 8.66 3.79 -12.08
C LYS A 114 8.24 5.00 -11.24
N THR A 115 6.94 5.17 -11.03
CA THR A 115 6.41 6.29 -10.24
C THR A 115 6.86 6.21 -8.80
N GLU A 116 6.79 5.02 -8.21
CA GLU A 116 7.25 4.77 -6.84
C GLU A 116 8.73 5.08 -6.69
N ALA A 117 9.57 4.58 -7.61
CA ALA A 117 11.00 4.84 -7.59
C ALA A 117 11.31 6.34 -7.74
N MET A 118 10.61 7.05 -8.61
CA MET A 118 10.78 8.49 -8.80
C MET A 118 10.35 9.29 -7.57
N ALA A 119 9.24 8.88 -6.94
CA ALA A 119 8.77 9.54 -5.73
C ALA A 119 9.81 9.45 -4.61
N ILE A 120 10.36 8.26 -4.39
CA ILE A 120 11.30 8.00 -3.30
C ILE A 120 12.67 8.61 -3.58
N THR A 121 13.19 8.48 -4.80
CA THR A 121 14.57 8.85 -5.11
C THR A 121 14.74 10.29 -5.58
N LYS A 122 13.71 10.90 -6.15
CA LYS A 122 13.79 12.22 -6.75
C LYS A 122 12.85 13.24 -6.13
N TRP A 123 11.56 12.92 -6.01
CA TRP A 123 10.60 13.89 -5.53
C TRP A 123 10.74 14.19 -4.04
N LEU A 124 10.74 13.15 -3.21
CA LEU A 124 10.83 13.31 -1.74
C LEU A 124 12.09 14.06 -1.33
N PRO A 125 13.29 13.73 -1.84
CA PRO A 125 14.50 14.45 -1.43
C PRO A 125 14.50 15.94 -1.79
N LYS A 126 13.77 16.34 -2.82
CA LYS A 126 13.71 17.75 -3.27
C LYS A 126 12.52 18.50 -2.68
N SER A 127 11.57 17.82 -2.06
CA SER A 127 10.38 18.42 -1.50
C SER A 127 10.60 18.82 -0.04
N LYS A 128 9.61 19.52 0.52
CA LYS A 128 9.57 19.81 1.96
C LYS A 128 9.03 18.64 2.77
N TYR A 129 8.77 17.51 2.15
CA TYR A 129 8.25 16.31 2.80
C TYR A 129 9.30 15.25 2.95
N ARG A 130 9.16 14.43 3.98
CA ARG A 130 9.99 13.25 4.20
C ARG A 130 9.08 12.04 4.44
N PRO A 131 9.43 10.86 3.93
CA PRO A 131 8.62 9.67 4.20
C PRO A 131 8.76 9.27 5.66
N LEU A 132 7.70 8.72 6.23
CA LEU A 132 7.77 8.13 7.56
C LEU A 132 8.63 6.88 7.54
N ASN A 133 8.59 6.11 6.45
CA ASN A 133 9.47 4.96 6.24
C ASN A 133 10.81 5.43 5.70
N LYS A 134 11.90 4.90 6.28
CA LYS A 134 13.26 5.29 5.89
C LYS A 134 14.08 4.13 5.30
N GLY A 135 13.48 2.96 5.18
CA GLY A 135 14.20 1.75 4.81
C GLY A 135 14.02 1.30 3.36
N TYR A 136 13.62 2.18 2.46
CA TYR A 136 13.32 1.78 1.08
C TYR A 136 14.53 1.17 0.35
N LEU A 137 15.73 1.68 0.59
CA LEU A 137 16.94 1.15 -0.07
C LEU A 137 17.44 -0.16 0.54
N THR A 138 17.23 -0.34 1.83
CA THR A 138 17.74 -1.51 2.57
C THR A 138 16.70 -2.61 2.74
N GLY A 139 15.42 -2.30 2.51
CA GLY A 139 14.31 -3.19 2.80
C GLY A 139 13.97 -3.31 4.28
N ARG A 140 14.59 -2.52 5.13
CA ARG A 140 14.40 -2.58 6.60
C ARG A 140 13.45 -1.47 7.03
N MET A 141 12.15 -1.76 6.98
CA MET A 141 11.10 -0.81 7.30
C MET A 141 10.74 -0.88 8.78
N LYS A 142 11.10 0.13 9.54
CA LYS A 142 10.91 0.14 11.00
C LYS A 142 9.80 1.06 11.50
N SER A 143 9.26 1.93 10.65
CA SER A 143 8.32 2.95 11.10
C SER A 143 6.91 2.43 11.34
N GLY A 144 6.53 1.32 10.73
CA GLY A 144 5.16 0.80 10.80
C GLY A 144 4.14 1.55 9.95
N ALA A 145 4.52 2.61 9.25
CA ALA A 145 3.63 3.26 8.30
C ALA A 145 3.46 2.38 7.06
N PRO A 146 2.22 2.12 6.60
CA PRO A 146 2.02 1.34 5.40
C PRO A 146 2.32 2.15 4.13
N ASP A 147 2.67 1.46 3.05
CA ASP A 147 2.65 2.02 1.71
C ASP A 147 1.45 1.44 0.97
N ILE A 148 0.76 2.26 0.19
CA ILE A 148 -0.50 1.86 -0.43
C ILE A 148 -0.46 2.08 -1.93
N GLU A 149 -0.97 1.08 -2.66
CA GLU A 149 -1.34 1.21 -4.06
C GLU A 149 -2.87 1.20 -4.11
N TYR A 150 -3.45 2.24 -4.69
CA TYR A 150 -4.90 2.37 -4.80
C TYR A 150 -5.33 2.13 -6.25
N TYR A 151 -6.34 1.29 -6.43
CA TYR A 151 -6.91 0.94 -7.73
C TYR A 151 -8.36 1.40 -7.78
N GLY A 152 -8.58 2.55 -8.37
CA GLY A 152 -9.90 3.17 -8.46
C GLY A 152 -10.63 2.83 -9.76
N LYS A 153 -11.68 3.59 -10.06
CA LYS A 153 -12.46 3.43 -11.28
C LYS A 153 -11.69 3.92 -12.50
N ASP A 154 -12.07 3.40 -13.67
CA ASP A 154 -11.59 3.86 -14.99
C ASP A 154 -10.08 3.82 -15.14
N GLY A 155 -9.44 2.80 -14.55
CA GLY A 155 -8.01 2.61 -14.66
C GLY A 155 -7.19 3.55 -13.81
N LEU A 156 -7.82 4.31 -12.91
CA LEU A 156 -7.10 5.16 -11.98
C LEU A 156 -6.25 4.31 -11.04
N VAL A 157 -4.94 4.60 -11.00
CA VAL A 157 -4.03 4.00 -10.04
C VAL A 157 -3.30 5.12 -9.32
N GLU A 158 -3.11 4.94 -8.01
CA GLU A 158 -2.38 5.92 -7.20
C GLU A 158 -1.41 5.19 -6.27
N ILE A 159 -0.28 5.83 -6.01
CA ILE A 159 0.67 5.41 -4.98
C ILE A 159 0.57 6.39 -3.83
N TRP A 160 0.35 5.88 -2.62
CA TRP A 160 0.26 6.69 -1.41
C TRP A 160 1.45 6.41 -0.52
N ILE A 161 2.23 7.44 -0.21
CA ILE A 161 3.37 7.37 0.69
C ILE A 161 3.08 8.25 1.90
N ALA A 162 3.15 7.66 3.10
CA ALA A 162 2.95 8.42 4.34
C ALA A 162 4.14 9.36 4.55
N VAL A 163 3.86 10.64 4.76
CA VAL A 163 4.89 11.67 4.84
C VAL A 163 4.67 12.58 6.05
N LYS A 164 5.72 13.29 6.41
CA LYS A 164 5.68 14.41 7.33
C LYS A 164 6.35 15.62 6.69
N GLU A 165 5.86 16.80 7.03
CA GLU A 165 6.46 18.04 6.58
C GLU A 165 7.72 18.33 7.41
N THR A 166 8.79 18.74 6.74
CA THR A 166 10.00 19.16 7.46
C THR A 166 9.82 20.56 8.02
N ALA A 167 10.30 20.75 9.24
CA ALA A 167 10.27 22.07 9.89
C ALA A 167 11.22 23.06 9.20
#